data_55b918f81646335372cb44716d43bbbd
#
_entry.id   55b918f81646335372cb44716d43bbbd
#
_cell.length_a   1.000
_cell.length_b   1.000
_cell.length_c   1.000
_cell.angle_alpha   90.00
_cell.angle_beta   90.00
_cell.angle_gamma   90.00
#
_symmetry.space_group_name_H-M   'P 1'
#
loop_
_entity.id
_entity.type
_entity.pdbx_description
1 polymer ?
#
loop_
_entity_poly.entity_id
_entity_poly.type
_entity_poly.pdbx_seq_one_letter_code
_entity_poly.pdbx_strand_id
1 'polypeptide(L)'
;ITSLEKKMKEASKKEDFEEAQRLRNQIFSLNKIRDFALLDKSFLINEEKKEKSLRIEGYDISNLGSEAMVGSMVVFNESGPLKSEYKKFKIKSVFGQSDVDCLKEILERRLKHSEWPMPDLILVDGGKPQVNAIKNILKNNNLDIDVVGIAKGPERKKNEFFFDKTNMFVLSNENLLIRARDEAHRFAINYQRELKRRSLTS
;
A
#
# COMPACT_ATOMS: atom_id res chain seq x y z
N ILE A 1 -21.95 13.95 -17.80
CA ILE A 1 -22.13 13.33 -16.48
C ILE A 1 -23.53 13.68 -15.96
N THR A 2 -23.91 14.95 -15.86
CA THR A 2 -25.20 15.42 -15.35
C THR A 2 -26.42 14.76 -16.02
N SER A 3 -26.37 14.52 -17.34
CA SER A 3 -27.42 13.79 -18.07
C SER A 3 -27.54 12.32 -17.65
N LEU A 4 -26.40 11.64 -17.41
CA LEU A 4 -26.37 10.25 -16.93
C LEU A 4 -26.86 10.13 -15.50
N GLU A 5 -26.54 11.08 -14.63
CA GLU A 5 -27.07 11.16 -13.26
C GLU A 5 -28.59 11.30 -13.23
N LYS A 6 -29.14 12.10 -14.15
CA LYS A 6 -30.60 12.25 -14.28
C LYS A 6 -31.24 10.93 -14.71
N LYS A 7 -30.67 10.25 -15.73
CA LYS A 7 -31.17 8.94 -16.19
C LYS A 7 -31.06 7.86 -15.09
N MET A 8 -29.96 7.85 -14.34
CA MET A 8 -29.79 6.93 -13.21
C MET A 8 -30.87 7.12 -12.14
N LYS A 9 -31.18 8.39 -11.79
CA LYS A 9 -32.27 8.70 -10.84
C LYS A 9 -33.65 8.31 -11.39
N GLU A 10 -33.89 8.46 -12.69
CA GLU A 10 -35.13 8.04 -13.33
C GLU A 10 -35.28 6.52 -13.37
N ALA A 11 -34.21 5.77 -13.69
CA ALA A 11 -34.19 4.31 -13.61
C ALA A 11 -34.47 3.81 -12.18
N SER A 12 -33.81 4.41 -11.18
CA SER A 12 -34.04 4.10 -9.77
C SER A 12 -35.47 4.34 -9.31
N LYS A 13 -36.12 5.44 -9.81
CA LYS A 13 -37.54 5.71 -9.50
C LYS A 13 -38.51 4.73 -10.13
N LYS A 14 -38.13 4.11 -11.27
CA LYS A 14 -38.87 3.07 -11.97
C LYS A 14 -38.54 1.65 -11.43
N GLU A 15 -37.79 1.56 -10.34
CA GLU A 15 -37.30 0.30 -9.74
C GLU A 15 -36.47 -0.55 -10.70
N ASP A 16 -35.95 0.02 -11.80
CA ASP A 16 -35.00 -0.63 -12.70
C ASP A 16 -33.59 -0.51 -12.12
N PHE A 17 -33.30 -1.39 -11.15
CA PHE A 17 -32.04 -1.36 -10.42
C PHE A 17 -30.84 -1.82 -11.27
N GLU A 18 -31.09 -2.64 -12.29
CA GLU A 18 -30.03 -3.10 -13.20
C GLU A 18 -29.51 -1.95 -14.05
N GLU A 19 -30.43 -1.20 -14.68
CA GLU A 19 -30.08 -0.03 -15.47
C GLU A 19 -29.49 1.09 -14.59
N ALA A 20 -30.04 1.32 -13.39
CA ALA A 20 -29.48 2.26 -12.44
C ALA A 20 -28.05 1.91 -12.02
N GLN A 21 -27.75 0.62 -11.83
CA GLN A 21 -26.39 0.15 -11.52
C GLN A 21 -25.44 0.31 -12.70
N ARG A 22 -25.88 0.00 -13.91
CA ARG A 22 -25.12 0.19 -15.14
C ARG A 22 -24.72 1.65 -15.33
N LEU A 23 -25.68 2.58 -15.18
CA LEU A 23 -25.45 4.00 -15.29
C LEU A 23 -24.52 4.54 -14.19
N ARG A 24 -24.65 4.06 -12.97
CA ARG A 24 -23.73 4.38 -11.86
C ARG A 24 -22.30 3.99 -12.19
N ASN A 25 -22.08 2.79 -12.71
CA ASN A 25 -20.76 2.31 -13.08
C ASN A 25 -20.17 3.13 -14.24
N GLN A 26 -21.01 3.55 -15.19
CA GLN A 26 -20.60 4.42 -16.30
C GLN A 26 -20.22 5.83 -15.82
N ILE A 27 -20.99 6.44 -14.90
CA ILE A 27 -20.67 7.71 -14.27
C ILE A 27 -19.34 7.62 -13.52
N PHE A 28 -19.13 6.54 -12.77
CA PHE A 28 -17.88 6.30 -12.06
C PHE A 28 -16.68 6.25 -12.99
N SER A 29 -16.79 5.51 -14.11
CA SER A 29 -15.73 5.43 -15.12
C SER A 29 -15.45 6.77 -15.80
N LEU A 30 -16.47 7.56 -16.10
CA LEU A 30 -16.31 8.88 -16.70
C LEU A 30 -15.69 9.90 -15.73
N ASN A 31 -16.05 9.85 -14.45
CA ASN A 31 -15.40 10.67 -13.44
C ASN A 31 -13.92 10.31 -13.31
N LYS A 32 -13.59 9.02 -13.32
CA LYS A 32 -12.20 8.55 -13.33
C LYS A 32 -11.39 9.11 -14.52
N ILE A 33 -11.96 9.08 -15.71
CA ILE A 33 -11.32 9.63 -16.93
C ILE A 33 -11.17 11.16 -16.82
N ARG A 34 -12.19 11.86 -16.32
CA ARG A 34 -12.13 13.31 -16.13
C ARG A 34 -11.06 13.70 -15.11
N ASP A 35 -10.98 13.00 -14.00
CA ASP A 35 -10.01 13.26 -12.94
C ASP A 35 -8.58 12.96 -13.44
N PHE A 36 -8.42 11.92 -14.30
CA PHE A 36 -7.17 11.64 -15.00
C PHE A 36 -6.79 12.74 -15.99
N ALA A 37 -7.75 13.25 -16.77
CA ALA A 37 -7.52 14.33 -17.73
C ALA A 37 -7.23 15.69 -17.07
N LEU A 38 -7.74 15.93 -15.86
CA LEU A 38 -7.40 17.12 -15.06
C LEU A 38 -6.00 17.03 -14.47
N LEU A 39 -5.55 15.80 -14.12
CA LEU A 39 -4.17 15.53 -13.71
C LEU A 39 -3.21 15.72 -14.91
N ASP A 40 -3.58 15.26 -16.11
CA ASP A 40 -2.76 15.37 -17.32
C ASP A 40 -2.48 16.85 -17.70
N LYS A 41 -3.44 17.75 -17.49
CA LYS A 41 -3.21 19.20 -17.68
C LYS A 41 -2.20 19.80 -16.70
N SER A 42 -2.09 19.28 -15.49
CA SER A 42 -1.05 19.70 -14.53
C SER A 42 0.32 19.07 -14.85
N PHE A 43 0.35 17.94 -15.55
CA PHE A 43 1.57 17.26 -16.01
C PHE A 43 2.20 17.98 -17.22
N LEU A 44 1.41 18.55 -18.14
CA LEU A 44 1.92 19.25 -19.33
C LEU A 44 2.67 20.56 -19.03
N ILE A 45 2.65 21.02 -17.78
CA ILE A 45 3.37 22.26 -17.35
C ILE A 45 4.79 21.94 -16.80
N ASN A 46 5.16 20.66 -16.66
CA ASN A 46 6.42 20.22 -16.05
C ASN A 46 7.27 19.30 -16.93
N GLU A 47 7.39 19.55 -18.23
CA GLU A 47 8.19 18.74 -19.19
C GLU A 47 9.73 18.83 -19.02
N GLU A 48 10.26 19.22 -17.88
CA GLU A 48 11.72 19.13 -17.62
C GLU A 48 12.11 18.33 -16.38
N LYS A 49 11.19 17.58 -15.76
CA LYS A 49 11.58 16.61 -14.73
C LYS A 49 11.46 15.19 -15.30
N LYS A 50 12.61 14.54 -15.50
CA LYS A 50 12.77 13.08 -15.61
C LYS A 50 11.61 12.40 -14.89
N GLU A 51 10.75 11.66 -15.60
CA GLU A 51 9.64 10.91 -14.99
C GLU A 51 10.17 10.08 -13.83
N LYS A 52 9.95 10.54 -12.62
CA LYS A 52 10.27 9.78 -11.43
C LYS A 52 9.21 8.69 -11.32
N SER A 53 9.55 7.48 -11.76
CA SER A 53 8.69 6.33 -11.60
C SER A 53 8.27 6.22 -10.13
N LEU A 54 6.97 6.10 -9.89
CA LEU A 54 6.41 5.88 -8.55
C LEU A 54 7.10 4.70 -7.88
N ARG A 55 7.48 4.88 -6.60
CA ARG A 55 8.07 3.83 -5.79
C ARG A 55 7.21 3.56 -4.56
N ILE A 56 6.64 2.39 -4.49
CA ILE A 56 5.88 1.90 -3.33
C ILE A 56 6.73 0.85 -2.61
N GLU A 57 6.98 1.03 -1.32
CA GLU A 57 7.59 0.02 -0.47
C GLU A 57 6.55 -0.61 0.43
N GLY A 58 6.27 -1.91 0.23
CA GLY A 58 5.33 -2.69 1.03
C GLY A 58 6.02 -3.50 2.12
N TYR A 59 5.56 -3.40 3.36
CA TYR A 59 6.14 -4.04 4.54
C TYR A 59 5.17 -5.02 5.18
N ASP A 60 5.69 -6.19 5.56
CA ASP A 60 4.98 -7.20 6.34
C ASP A 60 5.90 -7.79 7.42
N ILE A 61 5.34 -8.07 8.59
CA ILE A 61 6.00 -8.74 9.70
C ILE A 61 5.44 -10.14 9.84
N SER A 62 6.33 -11.12 9.88
CA SER A 62 5.98 -12.51 10.11
C SER A 62 6.69 -13.07 11.33
N ASN A 63 5.94 -13.77 12.19
CA ASN A 63 6.45 -14.38 13.42
C ASN A 63 6.78 -15.87 13.18
N LEU A 64 7.99 -16.28 13.54
CA LEU A 64 8.47 -17.67 13.49
C LEU A 64 8.13 -18.49 14.75
N GLY A 65 7.16 -18.07 15.54
CA GLY A 65 6.90 -18.65 16.86
C GLY A 65 7.86 -18.08 17.91
N SER A 66 8.47 -18.92 18.74
CA SER A 66 9.34 -18.49 19.85
C SER A 66 10.76 -18.05 19.42
N GLU A 67 11.18 -18.28 18.17
CA GLU A 67 12.62 -18.21 17.86
C GLU A 67 13.08 -16.94 17.12
N ALA A 68 12.30 -16.34 16.22
CA ALA A 68 12.68 -15.11 15.56
C ALA A 68 11.51 -14.43 14.83
N MET A 69 11.43 -13.12 14.95
CA MET A 69 10.58 -12.29 14.08
C MET A 69 11.35 -11.85 12.84
N VAL A 70 10.68 -11.85 11.72
CA VAL A 70 11.24 -11.43 10.44
C VAL A 70 10.31 -10.45 9.76
N GLY A 71 10.90 -9.54 9.00
CA GLY A 71 10.15 -8.64 8.15
C GLY A 71 10.57 -8.72 6.70
N SER A 72 9.70 -8.30 5.85
CA SER A 72 9.92 -8.20 4.41
C SER A 72 9.67 -6.78 3.94
N MET A 73 10.41 -6.39 2.90
CA MET A 73 10.14 -5.20 2.11
C MET A 73 10.04 -5.63 0.65
N VAL A 74 8.92 -5.36 0.04
CA VAL A 74 8.72 -5.50 -1.41
C VAL A 74 8.67 -4.11 -2.03
N VAL A 75 9.05 -4.02 -3.30
CA VAL A 75 9.06 -2.77 -4.05
C VAL A 75 8.18 -2.91 -5.28
N PHE A 76 7.34 -1.92 -5.50
CA PHE A 76 6.43 -1.82 -6.64
C PHE A 76 6.56 -0.46 -7.33
N ASN A 77 6.29 -0.44 -8.61
CA ASN A 77 5.95 0.76 -9.36
C ASN A 77 4.57 0.58 -10.03
N GLU A 78 4.18 1.52 -10.90
CA GLU A 78 2.90 1.45 -11.63
C GLU A 78 2.79 0.18 -12.49
N SER A 79 3.90 -0.31 -13.02
CA SER A 79 3.95 -1.52 -13.87
C SER A 79 3.87 -2.82 -13.06
N GLY A 80 4.19 -2.78 -11.76
CA GLY A 80 4.15 -3.94 -10.87
C GLY A 80 5.39 -4.14 -10.00
N PRO A 81 5.70 -5.39 -9.62
CA PRO A 81 6.74 -5.71 -8.65
C PRO A 81 8.17 -5.58 -9.20
N LEU A 82 9.05 -4.89 -8.48
CA LEU A 82 10.49 -4.79 -8.73
C LEU A 82 11.25 -5.80 -7.85
N LYS A 83 11.20 -7.08 -8.21
CA LYS A 83 11.68 -8.18 -7.37
C LYS A 83 13.17 -8.12 -7.01
N SER A 84 14.01 -7.50 -7.83
CA SER A 84 15.45 -7.29 -7.57
C SER A 84 15.70 -6.39 -6.37
N GLU A 85 14.71 -5.56 -6.00
CA GLU A 85 14.79 -4.59 -4.91
C GLU A 85 14.19 -5.08 -3.60
N TYR A 86 13.65 -6.29 -3.55
CA TYR A 86 13.08 -6.88 -2.34
C TYR A 86 14.14 -7.11 -1.27
N LYS A 87 13.79 -6.84 -0.02
CA LYS A 87 14.70 -7.01 1.13
C LYS A 87 14.07 -7.87 2.22
N LYS A 88 14.91 -8.62 2.90
CA LYS A 88 14.57 -9.46 4.05
C LYS A 88 15.24 -8.88 5.29
N PHE A 89 14.49 -8.75 6.37
CA PHE A 89 14.98 -8.23 7.64
C PHE A 89 14.80 -9.28 8.73
N LYS A 90 15.88 -9.65 9.41
CA LYS A 90 15.84 -10.38 10.68
C LYS A 90 15.74 -9.33 11.80
N ILE A 91 14.74 -9.44 12.65
CA ILE A 91 14.58 -8.56 13.82
C ILE A 91 15.66 -8.91 14.85
N LYS A 92 16.27 -7.89 15.46
CA LYS A 92 17.42 -8.05 16.34
C LYS A 92 17.20 -7.49 17.73
N SER A 93 16.45 -6.40 17.86
CA SER A 93 16.36 -5.60 19.10
C SER A 93 15.00 -5.68 19.80
N VAL A 94 13.99 -6.28 19.17
CA VAL A 94 12.66 -6.38 19.75
C VAL A 94 12.50 -7.70 20.49
N PHE A 95 12.32 -7.61 21.81
CA PHE A 95 11.98 -8.74 22.66
C PHE A 95 10.46 -8.77 22.88
N GLY A 96 9.79 -9.81 22.40
CA GLY A 96 8.34 -9.96 22.47
C GLY A 96 7.66 -9.92 21.10
N GLN A 97 6.32 -10.02 21.09
CA GLN A 97 5.52 -10.15 19.86
C GLN A 97 4.88 -8.79 19.46
N SER A 98 5.66 -7.72 19.38
CA SER A 98 5.16 -6.41 18.96
C SER A 98 5.45 -6.16 17.48
N ASP A 99 4.46 -6.37 16.61
CA ASP A 99 4.57 -6.08 15.17
C ASP A 99 4.91 -4.60 14.93
N VAL A 100 4.40 -3.70 15.78
CA VAL A 100 4.67 -2.25 15.69
C VAL A 100 6.14 -1.95 15.93
N ASP A 101 6.75 -2.55 16.96
CA ASP A 101 8.16 -2.29 17.28
C ASP A 101 9.10 -2.96 16.28
N CYS A 102 8.74 -4.14 15.77
CA CYS A 102 9.46 -4.76 14.66
C CYS A 102 9.43 -3.90 13.40
N LEU A 103 8.28 -3.34 13.08
CA LEU A 103 8.14 -2.44 11.94
C LEU A 103 8.98 -1.17 12.10
N LYS A 104 9.05 -0.60 13.31
CA LYS A 104 9.93 0.53 13.62
C LYS A 104 11.40 0.16 13.37
N GLU A 105 11.88 -0.96 13.91
CA GLU A 105 13.25 -1.42 13.70
C GLU A 105 13.59 -1.54 12.21
N ILE A 106 12.67 -2.14 11.42
CA ILE A 106 12.88 -2.31 9.99
C ILE A 106 12.99 -0.96 9.29
N LEU A 107 12.07 -0.04 9.56
CA LEU A 107 12.04 1.26 8.90
C LEU A 107 13.26 2.11 9.27
N GLU A 108 13.67 2.13 10.54
CA GLU A 108 14.88 2.82 10.98
C GLU A 108 16.14 2.26 10.29
N ARG A 109 16.21 0.95 10.10
CA ARG A 109 17.31 0.32 9.37
C ARG A 109 17.24 0.67 7.88
N ARG A 110 16.04 0.66 7.29
CA ARG A 110 15.81 1.07 5.90
C ARG A 110 16.29 2.50 5.66
N LEU A 111 15.96 3.43 6.55
CA LEU A 111 16.32 4.84 6.42
C LEU A 111 17.84 5.10 6.53
N LYS A 112 18.61 4.18 7.10
CA LYS A 112 20.08 4.24 7.12
C LYS A 112 20.73 3.89 5.77
N HIS A 113 19.97 3.27 4.86
CA HIS A 113 20.44 2.91 3.52
C HIS A 113 20.18 4.07 2.55
N SER A 114 21.05 5.07 2.55
CA SER A 114 20.96 6.24 1.67
C SER A 114 21.14 5.90 0.18
N GLU A 115 21.76 4.77 -0.12
CA GLU A 115 21.95 4.24 -1.47
C GLU A 115 20.66 3.64 -2.09
N TRP A 116 19.64 3.37 -1.27
CA TRP A 116 18.37 2.89 -1.79
C TRP A 116 17.45 4.08 -2.11
N PRO A 117 16.85 4.12 -3.31
CA PRO A 117 15.91 5.19 -3.65
C PRO A 117 14.80 5.32 -2.60
N MET A 118 14.46 6.55 -2.22
CA MET A 118 13.37 6.79 -1.26
C MET A 118 12.02 6.45 -1.88
N PRO A 119 11.09 5.84 -1.13
CA PRO A 119 9.74 5.58 -1.61
C PRO A 119 8.92 6.87 -1.66
N ASP A 120 7.96 6.90 -2.57
CA ASP A 120 6.91 7.90 -2.61
C ASP A 120 5.73 7.51 -1.70
N LEU A 121 5.59 6.19 -1.44
CA LEU A 121 4.55 5.64 -0.58
C LEU A 121 5.06 4.41 0.20
N ILE A 122 4.76 4.38 1.49
CA ILE A 122 4.97 3.22 2.36
C ILE A 122 3.64 2.53 2.61
N LEU A 123 3.60 1.23 2.34
CA LEU A 123 2.44 0.36 2.54
C LEU A 123 2.74 -0.65 3.65
N VAL A 124 1.79 -0.82 4.58
CA VAL A 124 1.90 -1.82 5.65
C VAL A 124 0.68 -2.72 5.72
N ASP A 125 0.92 -4.00 6.00
CA ASP A 125 -0.16 -4.92 6.39
C ASP A 125 -0.50 -4.66 7.86
N GLY A 126 -1.47 -3.75 8.08
CA GLY A 126 -1.85 -3.33 9.42
C GLY A 126 -2.78 -2.13 9.44
N GLY A 127 -3.26 -1.81 10.64
CA GLY A 127 -4.21 -0.73 10.89
C GLY A 127 -3.54 0.56 11.42
N LYS A 128 -4.34 1.38 12.08
CA LYS A 128 -3.91 2.69 12.61
C LYS A 128 -2.63 2.65 13.48
N PRO A 129 -2.41 1.66 14.36
CA PRO A 129 -1.20 1.65 15.21
C PRO A 129 0.08 1.59 14.38
N GLN A 130 0.13 0.73 13.35
CA GLN A 130 1.27 0.58 12.45
C GLN A 130 1.50 1.85 11.63
N VAL A 131 0.43 2.40 11.04
CA VAL A 131 0.48 3.65 10.27
C VAL A 131 1.01 4.80 11.12
N ASN A 132 0.50 4.97 12.35
CA ASN A 132 0.94 6.04 13.25
C ASN A 132 2.41 5.88 13.66
N ALA A 133 2.85 4.64 13.91
CA ALA A 133 4.24 4.37 14.26
C ALA A 133 5.19 4.80 13.13
N ILE A 134 4.87 4.46 11.88
CA ILE A 134 5.66 4.87 10.71
C ILE A 134 5.64 6.38 10.53
N LYS A 135 4.46 7.02 10.58
CA LYS A 135 4.34 8.48 10.48
C LYS A 135 5.21 9.21 11.50
N ASN A 136 5.27 8.71 12.73
CA ASN A 136 6.13 9.29 13.77
C ASN A 136 7.62 9.18 13.43
N ILE A 137 8.07 8.03 12.90
CA ILE A 137 9.46 7.86 12.47
C ILE A 137 9.80 8.80 11.32
N LEU A 138 8.93 8.88 10.31
CA LEU A 138 9.13 9.77 9.17
C LEU A 138 9.21 11.23 9.61
N LYS A 139 8.30 11.67 10.48
CA LYS A 139 8.31 13.01 11.06
C LYS A 139 9.60 13.32 11.82
N ASN A 140 10.09 12.39 12.64
CA ASN A 140 11.33 12.55 13.39
C ASN A 140 12.57 12.63 12.49
N ASN A 141 12.48 12.09 11.26
CA ASN A 141 13.53 12.16 10.25
C ASN A 141 13.30 13.27 9.20
N ASN A 142 12.31 14.15 9.40
CA ASN A 142 11.92 15.23 8.47
C ASN A 142 11.62 14.71 7.05
N LEU A 143 11.00 13.53 6.94
CA LEU A 143 10.60 12.89 5.68
C LEU A 143 9.10 13.05 5.47
N ASP A 144 8.73 13.56 4.30
CA ASP A 144 7.35 13.66 3.84
C ASP A 144 7.07 12.54 2.85
N ILE A 145 6.62 11.39 3.37
CA ILE A 145 6.31 10.19 2.60
C ILE A 145 4.92 9.71 3.00
N ASP A 146 4.09 9.43 2.02
CA ASP A 146 2.75 8.90 2.25
C ASP A 146 2.78 7.51 2.90
N VAL A 147 1.88 7.29 3.86
CA VAL A 147 1.75 6.02 4.57
C VAL A 147 0.34 5.48 4.45
N VAL A 148 0.23 4.24 3.96
CA VAL A 148 -1.03 3.52 3.83
C VAL A 148 -0.96 2.22 4.62
N GLY A 149 -1.96 1.99 5.46
CA GLY A 149 -2.21 0.70 6.09
C GLY A 149 -3.36 -0.01 5.41
N ILE A 150 -3.24 -1.31 5.19
CA ILE A 150 -4.34 -2.16 4.76
C ILE A 150 -4.52 -3.26 5.79
N ALA A 151 -5.68 -3.28 6.45
CA ALA A 151 -6.06 -4.35 7.36
C ALA A 151 -7.27 -5.11 6.85
N LYS A 152 -7.44 -6.34 7.31
CA LYS A 152 -8.69 -7.09 7.10
C LYS A 152 -9.74 -6.51 8.05
N GLY A 153 -10.87 -6.06 7.50
CA GLY A 153 -11.99 -5.56 8.29
C GLY A 153 -12.54 -6.62 9.27
N PRO A 154 -13.39 -6.22 10.22
CA PRO A 154 -13.87 -7.08 11.32
C PRO A 154 -14.48 -8.40 10.84
N GLU A 155 -15.16 -8.41 9.72
CA GLU A 155 -15.76 -9.62 9.11
C GLU A 155 -14.82 -10.36 8.15
N ARG A 156 -13.55 -9.92 7.98
CA ARG A 156 -12.56 -10.45 7.03
C ARG A 156 -13.01 -10.49 5.56
N LYS A 157 -14.14 -9.86 5.23
CA LYS A 157 -14.72 -9.84 3.88
C LYS A 157 -14.25 -8.67 3.02
N LYS A 158 -13.78 -7.58 3.64
CA LYS A 158 -13.33 -6.37 2.95
C LYS A 158 -12.00 -5.89 3.52
N ASN A 159 -11.15 -5.32 2.66
CA ASN A 159 -9.96 -4.58 3.09
C ASN A 159 -10.38 -3.22 3.64
N GLU A 160 -9.78 -2.83 4.75
CA GLU A 160 -9.93 -1.50 5.33
C GLU A 160 -8.63 -0.74 5.16
N PHE A 161 -8.72 0.45 4.54
CA PHE A 161 -7.57 1.30 4.23
C PHE A 161 -7.44 2.40 5.28
N PHE A 162 -6.24 2.58 5.79
CA PHE A 162 -5.85 3.60 6.76
C PHE A 162 -4.83 4.54 6.12
N PHE A 163 -5.26 5.72 5.70
CA PHE A 163 -4.45 6.73 5.02
C PHE A 163 -5.05 8.12 5.23
N ASP A 164 -4.35 9.16 4.77
CA ASP A 164 -4.94 10.49 4.67
C ASP A 164 -5.98 10.50 3.54
N LYS A 165 -7.22 10.81 3.88
CA LYS A 165 -8.37 10.77 2.96
C LYS A 165 -8.24 11.72 1.76
N THR A 166 -7.32 12.65 1.80
CA THR A 166 -7.01 13.54 0.67
C THR A 166 -6.09 12.91 -0.37
N ASN A 167 -5.49 11.74 -0.08
CA ASN A 167 -4.60 11.07 -1.01
C ASN A 167 -5.38 10.38 -2.14
N MET A 168 -5.52 11.09 -3.26
CA MET A 168 -6.23 10.63 -4.47
C MET A 168 -5.54 9.43 -5.11
N PHE A 169 -4.21 9.30 -5.00
CA PHE A 169 -3.48 8.17 -5.53
C PHE A 169 -3.96 6.85 -4.90
N VAL A 170 -4.12 6.81 -3.60
CA VAL A 170 -4.61 5.63 -2.87
C VAL A 170 -5.99 5.20 -3.37
N LEU A 171 -6.91 6.18 -3.50
CA LEU A 171 -8.28 5.92 -3.96
C LEU A 171 -8.34 5.39 -5.40
N SER A 172 -7.40 5.82 -6.24
CA SER A 172 -7.36 5.41 -7.65
C SER A 172 -6.62 4.10 -7.89
N ASN A 173 -5.80 3.63 -6.93
CA ASN A 173 -4.89 2.50 -7.11
C ASN A 173 -5.06 1.39 -6.07
N GLU A 174 -6.25 1.22 -5.49
CA GLU A 174 -6.52 0.20 -4.45
C GLU A 174 -6.06 -1.21 -4.87
N ASN A 175 -6.30 -1.62 -6.12
CA ASN A 175 -5.89 -2.94 -6.62
C ASN A 175 -4.37 -3.12 -6.64
N LEU A 176 -3.60 -2.07 -6.99
CA LEU A 176 -2.14 -2.11 -6.97
C LEU A 176 -1.63 -2.24 -5.53
N LEU A 177 -2.22 -1.49 -4.61
CA LEU A 177 -1.86 -1.52 -3.18
C LEU A 177 -2.20 -2.87 -2.54
N ILE A 178 -3.37 -3.45 -2.86
CA ILE A 178 -3.72 -4.80 -2.40
C ILE A 178 -2.71 -5.84 -2.91
N ARG A 179 -2.34 -5.78 -4.19
CA ARG A 179 -1.32 -6.68 -4.77
C ARG A 179 0.03 -6.52 -4.09
N ALA A 180 0.44 -5.29 -3.77
CA ALA A 180 1.70 -5.02 -3.09
C ALA A 180 1.69 -5.57 -1.65
N ARG A 181 0.58 -5.40 -0.90
CA ARG A 181 0.39 -6.01 0.41
C ARG A 181 0.45 -7.54 0.36
N ASP A 182 -0.31 -8.15 -0.54
CA ASP A 182 -0.36 -9.61 -0.67
C ASP A 182 1.00 -10.20 -1.04
N GLU A 183 1.76 -9.48 -1.87
CA GLU A 183 3.13 -9.86 -2.22
C GLU A 183 4.10 -9.71 -1.04
N ALA A 184 3.99 -8.64 -0.23
CA ALA A 184 4.77 -8.48 0.99
C ALA A 184 4.52 -9.65 1.95
N HIS A 185 3.27 -9.99 2.17
CA HIS A 185 2.86 -11.13 3.00
C HIS A 185 3.40 -12.45 2.44
N ARG A 186 3.25 -12.71 1.15
CA ARG A 186 3.78 -13.91 0.49
C ARG A 186 5.30 -14.01 0.64
N PHE A 187 6.01 -12.89 0.47
CA PHE A 187 7.47 -12.84 0.55
C PHE A 187 7.96 -13.06 1.98
N ALA A 188 7.28 -12.50 2.98
CA ALA A 188 7.58 -12.73 4.40
C ALA A 188 7.40 -14.21 4.79
N ILE A 189 6.29 -14.84 4.39
CA ILE A 189 6.04 -16.28 4.64
C ILE A 189 7.14 -17.14 3.99
N ASN A 190 7.56 -16.84 2.77
CA ASN A 190 8.61 -17.59 2.10
C ASN A 190 9.95 -17.45 2.84
N TYR A 191 10.29 -16.25 3.32
CA TYR A 191 11.49 -16.04 4.12
C TYR A 191 11.44 -16.80 5.45
N GLN A 192 10.30 -16.78 6.10
CA GLN A 192 10.04 -17.57 7.30
C GLN A 192 10.29 -19.07 7.08
N ARG A 193 9.73 -19.64 6.01
CA ARG A 193 9.92 -21.04 5.64
C ARG A 193 11.38 -21.38 5.34
N GLU A 194 12.10 -20.48 4.69
CA GLU A 194 13.53 -20.63 4.39
C GLU A 194 14.35 -20.72 5.68
N LEU A 195 14.12 -19.82 6.64
CA LEU A 195 14.82 -19.83 7.93
C LEU A 195 14.53 -21.11 8.73
N LYS A 196 13.26 -21.55 8.77
CA LYS A 196 12.88 -22.79 9.44
C LYS A 196 13.56 -24.02 8.85
N ARG A 197 13.70 -24.07 7.50
CA ARG A 197 14.45 -25.17 6.87
C ARG A 197 15.93 -25.16 7.28
N ARG A 198 16.55 -23.99 7.30
CA ARG A 198 17.98 -23.86 7.70
C ARG A 198 18.20 -24.27 9.15
N SER A 199 17.30 -23.93 10.07
CA SER A 199 17.42 -24.34 11.48
C SER A 199 17.22 -25.84 11.73
N LEU A 200 16.57 -26.57 10.80
CA LEU A 200 16.40 -28.02 10.87
C LEU A 200 17.58 -28.80 10.27
N THR A 201 18.46 -28.12 9.51
CA THR A 201 19.62 -28.73 8.83
C THR A 201 20.97 -28.36 9.47
N SER A 202 20.91 -27.54 10.53
CA SER A 202 22.07 -27.17 11.36
C SER A 202 22.06 -27.93 12.66
#